data_4025bc54511b129d1c8a2a5d1d78b99c
#
_entry.id   4025bc54511b129d1c8a2a5d1d78b99c
#
_cell.length_a   1.000
_cell.length_b   1.000
_cell.length_c   1.000
_cell.angle_alpha   90.00
_cell.angle_beta   90.00
_cell.angle_gamma   90.00
#
_symmetry.space_group_name_H-M   'P 1'
#
loop_
_entity.id
_entity.type
_entity.pdbx_description
1 polymer ?
#
loop_
_entity_poly.entity_id
_entity_poly.type
_entity_poly.pdbx_seq_one_letter_code
_entity_poly.pdbx_strand_id
1 'polypeptide(L)'
;MYFKESYFKNLYSRVYEEREYVKKESPSESTNFDIFLSYNIKDIEVVKGIFYLLESKGYKVYLDLIIDPKFKRDECDKETAILIRERLRHSRSLIYASSQNALDSRWMNWELGEVDGKGGKCFIMPVTKNGSNQEFRQKEYLKLYPLISTNLNGEWCISDYPSSFTRKFSL
;
A
#
# COMPACT_ATOMS: atom_id res chain seq x y z
N MET A 1 3.37 -1.36 17.17
CA MET A 1 3.24 -2.76 16.73
C MET A 1 3.03 -2.78 15.22
N TYR A 2 3.52 -3.82 14.54
CA TYR A 2 3.26 -4.01 13.12
C TYR A 2 1.88 -4.61 12.88
N PHE A 3 1.39 -4.47 11.66
CA PHE A 3 0.06 -4.98 11.32
C PHE A 3 0.09 -6.50 11.12
N LYS A 4 -0.97 -7.18 11.56
CA LYS A 4 -1.17 -8.61 11.31
C LYS A 4 -1.89 -8.81 9.98
N GLU A 5 -1.44 -9.77 9.17
CA GLU A 5 -2.15 -10.17 7.94
C GLU A 5 -3.62 -10.52 8.22
N SER A 6 -3.88 -11.28 9.30
CA SER A 6 -5.23 -11.70 9.67
C SER A 6 -6.17 -10.52 9.94
N TYR A 7 -5.66 -9.39 10.45
CA TYR A 7 -6.47 -8.19 10.67
C TYR A 7 -7.06 -7.68 9.35
N PHE A 8 -6.23 -7.54 8.31
CA PHE A 8 -6.68 -7.04 7.03
C PHE A 8 -7.53 -8.06 6.25
N LYS A 9 -7.21 -9.35 6.34
CA LYS A 9 -8.03 -10.43 5.75
C LYS A 9 -9.44 -10.47 6.34
N ASN A 10 -9.56 -10.36 7.66
CA ASN A 10 -10.85 -10.31 8.33
C ASN A 10 -11.64 -9.04 7.96
N LEU A 11 -10.96 -7.91 7.82
CA LEU A 11 -11.60 -6.68 7.37
C LEU A 11 -12.11 -6.81 5.95
N TYR A 12 -11.32 -7.36 5.04
CA TYR A 12 -11.73 -7.62 3.67
C TYR A 12 -12.96 -8.53 3.60
N SER A 13 -12.98 -9.65 4.32
CA SER A 13 -14.12 -10.59 4.34
C SER A 13 -15.41 -9.91 4.78
N ARG A 14 -15.38 -9.11 5.84
CA ARG A 14 -16.56 -8.35 6.31
C ARG A 14 -17.06 -7.35 5.26
N VAL A 15 -16.17 -6.59 4.64
CA VAL A 15 -16.56 -5.59 3.63
C VAL A 15 -17.07 -6.27 2.36
N TYR A 16 -16.52 -7.43 2.01
CA TYR A 16 -16.96 -8.18 0.83
C TYR A 16 -18.38 -8.73 0.99
N GLU A 17 -18.76 -9.14 2.21
CA GLU A 17 -20.11 -9.60 2.54
C GLU A 17 -21.14 -8.45 2.55
N GLU A 18 -20.71 -7.22 2.91
CA GLU A 18 -21.59 -6.06 3.06
C GLU A 18 -21.77 -5.23 1.77
N ARG A 19 -20.85 -5.34 0.80
CA ARG A 19 -20.87 -4.55 -0.43
C ARG A 19 -21.05 -5.44 -1.65
N GLU A 20 -22.22 -5.36 -2.28
CA GLU A 20 -22.33 -5.67 -3.71
C GLU A 20 -21.29 -4.81 -4.45
N TYR A 21 -20.43 -5.46 -5.20
CA TYR A 21 -19.32 -4.85 -5.91
C TYR A 21 -19.87 -3.84 -6.93
N VAL A 22 -19.94 -2.58 -6.56
CA VAL A 22 -20.23 -1.50 -7.51
C VAL A 22 -19.00 -1.41 -8.40
N LYS A 23 -19.14 -1.91 -9.62
CA LYS A 23 -18.14 -1.79 -10.68
C LYS A 23 -17.95 -0.31 -10.97
N LYS A 24 -16.96 0.33 -10.35
CA LYS A 24 -16.60 1.71 -10.66
C LYS A 24 -16.00 1.71 -12.06
N GLU A 25 -16.43 2.62 -12.90
CA GLU A 25 -15.73 2.90 -14.18
C GLU A 25 -14.30 3.30 -13.86
N SER A 26 -13.36 2.84 -14.71
CA SER A 26 -11.97 3.26 -14.58
C SER A 26 -11.87 4.78 -14.61
N PRO A 27 -11.24 5.42 -13.64
CA PRO A 27 -11.14 6.86 -13.59
C PRO A 27 -10.31 7.39 -14.78
N SER A 28 -10.51 8.67 -15.12
CA SER A 28 -9.69 9.32 -16.14
C SER A 28 -8.20 9.24 -15.80
N GLU A 29 -7.33 9.34 -16.79
CA GLU A 29 -5.87 9.31 -16.60
C GLU A 29 -5.38 10.43 -15.69
N SER A 30 -6.04 11.58 -15.70
CA SER A 30 -5.74 12.75 -14.88
C SER A 30 -6.29 12.69 -13.44
N THR A 31 -6.90 11.57 -13.03
CA THR A 31 -7.45 11.44 -11.69
C THR A 31 -6.35 11.43 -10.63
N ASN A 32 -6.41 12.37 -9.69
CA ASN A 32 -5.48 12.43 -8.57
C ASN A 32 -5.90 11.51 -7.42
N PHE A 33 -4.91 10.87 -6.81
CA PHE A 33 -5.04 10.02 -5.63
C PHE A 33 -4.20 10.57 -4.47
N ASP A 34 -4.64 10.31 -3.25
CA ASP A 34 -3.84 10.61 -2.06
C ASP A 34 -2.74 9.57 -1.88
N ILE A 35 -3.05 8.31 -2.16
CA ILE A 35 -2.18 7.16 -1.92
C ILE A 35 -2.14 6.25 -3.15
N PHE A 36 -0.93 5.89 -3.58
CA PHE A 36 -0.68 4.71 -4.41
C PHE A 36 -0.33 3.54 -3.49
N LEU A 37 -1.14 2.49 -3.49
CA LEU A 37 -0.90 1.30 -2.66
C LEU A 37 -0.08 0.27 -3.44
N SER A 38 1.21 0.18 -3.12
CA SER A 38 2.16 -0.76 -3.72
C SER A 38 2.18 -2.08 -2.98
N TYR A 39 2.05 -3.21 -3.69
CA TYR A 39 1.86 -4.52 -3.09
C TYR A 39 2.36 -5.67 -3.98
N ASN A 40 2.54 -6.86 -3.38
CA ASN A 40 2.75 -8.09 -4.12
C ASN A 40 1.41 -8.79 -4.40
N ILE A 41 1.23 -9.32 -5.63
CA ILE A 41 0.00 -9.98 -6.07
C ILE A 41 -0.42 -11.17 -5.16
N LYS A 42 0.53 -11.82 -4.48
CA LYS A 42 0.26 -12.89 -3.53
C LYS A 42 -0.48 -12.44 -2.27
N ASP A 43 -0.55 -11.14 -2.03
CA ASP A 43 -1.15 -10.53 -0.82
C ASP A 43 -2.52 -9.88 -1.09
N ILE A 44 -3.25 -10.32 -2.12
CA ILE A 44 -4.50 -9.70 -2.59
C ILE A 44 -5.51 -9.43 -1.46
N GLU A 45 -5.78 -10.41 -0.59
CA GLU A 45 -6.75 -10.26 0.50
C GLU A 45 -6.30 -9.22 1.54
N VAL A 46 -5.01 -9.23 1.86
CA VAL A 46 -4.40 -8.27 2.78
C VAL A 46 -4.49 -6.86 2.21
N VAL A 47 -4.09 -6.69 0.95
CA VAL A 47 -4.03 -5.36 0.34
C VAL A 47 -5.42 -4.77 0.08
N LYS A 48 -6.42 -5.59 -0.23
CA LYS A 48 -7.81 -5.14 -0.28
C LYS A 48 -8.30 -4.68 1.08
N GLY A 49 -7.95 -5.37 2.15
CA GLY A 49 -8.24 -4.93 3.52
C GLY A 49 -7.58 -3.58 3.85
N ILE A 50 -6.32 -3.38 3.46
CA ILE A 50 -5.62 -2.09 3.61
C ILE A 50 -6.35 -0.99 2.82
N PHE A 51 -6.71 -1.26 1.57
CA PHE A 51 -7.42 -0.33 0.70
C PHE A 51 -8.72 0.16 1.33
N TYR A 52 -9.60 -0.76 1.76
CA TYR A 52 -10.86 -0.39 2.38
C TYR A 52 -10.69 0.40 3.69
N LEU A 53 -9.68 0.04 4.48
CA LEU A 53 -9.40 0.77 5.71
C LEU A 53 -8.91 2.20 5.44
N LEU A 54 -8.07 2.40 4.44
CA LEU A 54 -7.61 3.73 4.04
C LEU A 54 -8.77 4.56 3.46
N GLU A 55 -9.62 3.97 2.62
CA GLU A 55 -10.82 4.65 2.11
C GLU A 55 -11.80 5.02 3.23
N SER A 56 -11.98 4.17 4.22
CA SER A 56 -12.83 4.48 5.39
C SER A 56 -12.31 5.65 6.24
N LYS A 57 -11.02 5.95 6.13
CA LYS A 57 -10.37 7.12 6.75
C LYS A 57 -10.44 8.38 5.88
N GLY A 58 -11.08 8.30 4.70
CA GLY A 58 -11.28 9.43 3.79
C GLY A 58 -10.19 9.64 2.75
N TYR A 59 -9.22 8.73 2.63
CA TYR A 59 -8.20 8.81 1.60
C TYR A 59 -8.68 8.25 0.27
N LYS A 60 -8.35 8.92 -0.83
CA LYS A 60 -8.56 8.41 -2.18
C LYS A 60 -7.36 7.55 -2.58
N VAL A 61 -7.58 6.24 -2.61
CA VAL A 61 -6.51 5.25 -2.79
C VAL A 61 -6.51 4.68 -4.20
N TYR A 62 -5.33 4.61 -4.83
CA TYR A 62 -5.15 3.84 -6.03
C TYR A 62 -4.70 2.41 -5.67
N LEU A 63 -5.46 1.44 -6.14
CA LEU A 63 -5.15 0.02 -6.13
C LEU A 63 -5.60 -0.55 -7.48
N ASP A 64 -4.67 -0.95 -8.31
CA ASP A 64 -4.93 -1.39 -9.69
C ASP A 64 -5.96 -2.52 -9.78
N LEU A 65 -5.93 -3.49 -8.88
CA LEU A 65 -6.92 -4.57 -8.79
C LEU A 65 -8.39 -4.08 -8.72
N ILE A 66 -8.60 -2.89 -8.17
CA ILE A 66 -9.93 -2.32 -7.94
C ILE A 66 -10.21 -1.22 -8.94
N ILE A 67 -9.23 -0.37 -9.21
CA ILE A 67 -9.39 0.85 -10.00
C ILE A 67 -9.23 0.58 -11.50
N ASP A 68 -8.25 -0.22 -11.87
CA ASP A 68 -7.94 -0.57 -13.26
C ASP A 68 -7.88 -2.11 -13.46
N PRO A 69 -8.96 -2.87 -13.19
CA PRO A 69 -8.94 -4.33 -13.11
C PRO A 69 -8.64 -5.05 -14.43
N LYS A 70 -8.61 -4.33 -15.54
CA LYS A 70 -8.23 -4.86 -16.85
C LYS A 70 -6.73 -5.09 -16.97
N PHE A 71 -5.93 -4.41 -16.14
CA PHE A 71 -4.47 -4.53 -16.16
C PHE A 71 -4.01 -5.65 -15.24
N LYS A 72 -3.19 -6.51 -15.79
CA LYS A 72 -2.63 -7.66 -15.07
C LYS A 72 -1.16 -7.41 -14.80
N ARG A 73 -0.78 -7.32 -13.54
CA ARG A 73 0.63 -7.17 -13.13
C ARG A 73 1.53 -8.31 -13.59
N ASP A 74 0.96 -9.47 -13.86
CA ASP A 74 1.69 -10.66 -14.33
C ASP A 74 2.09 -10.56 -15.80
N GLU A 75 1.35 -9.79 -16.59
CA GLU A 75 1.62 -9.52 -18.00
C GLU A 75 2.38 -8.20 -18.10
N CYS A 76 3.70 -8.24 -17.87
CA CYS A 76 4.59 -7.08 -17.91
C CYS A 76 4.74 -6.52 -19.32
N ASP A 77 3.71 -5.87 -19.86
CA ASP A 77 3.77 -5.14 -21.11
C ASP A 77 4.08 -3.64 -20.88
N LYS A 78 4.40 -2.97 -21.98
CA LYS A 78 4.73 -1.56 -22.01
C LYS A 78 3.53 -0.68 -21.61
N GLU A 79 2.34 -1.06 -22.04
CA GLU A 79 1.09 -0.35 -21.76
C GLU A 79 0.78 -0.34 -20.28
N THR A 80 0.90 -1.49 -19.61
CA THR A 80 0.77 -1.59 -18.15
C THR A 80 1.77 -0.71 -17.43
N ALA A 81 3.03 -0.71 -17.85
CA ALA A 81 4.07 0.14 -17.25
C ALA A 81 3.77 1.64 -17.42
N ILE A 82 3.27 2.04 -18.58
CA ILE A 82 2.88 3.44 -18.87
C ILE A 82 1.74 3.85 -17.93
N LEU A 83 0.68 3.05 -17.83
CA LEU A 83 -0.46 3.36 -16.96
C LEU A 83 -0.02 3.48 -15.51
N ILE A 84 0.70 2.49 -14.99
CA ILE A 84 1.17 2.52 -13.60
C ILE A 84 2.01 3.77 -13.33
N ARG A 85 2.90 4.15 -14.26
CA ARG A 85 3.69 5.37 -14.14
C ARG A 85 2.82 6.62 -14.09
N GLU A 86 1.77 6.72 -14.91
CA GLU A 86 0.84 7.84 -14.85
C GLU A 86 0.07 7.87 -13.52
N ARG A 87 -0.40 6.73 -13.03
CA ARG A 87 -1.06 6.65 -11.70
C ARG A 87 -0.13 7.04 -10.55
N LEU A 88 1.15 6.64 -10.63
CA LEU A 88 2.17 7.08 -9.67
C LEU A 88 2.37 8.61 -9.71
N ARG A 89 2.40 9.21 -10.90
CA ARG A 89 2.54 10.67 -11.07
C ARG A 89 1.36 11.45 -10.50
N HIS A 90 0.17 10.89 -10.61
CA HIS A 90 -1.06 11.45 -10.08
C HIS A 90 -1.35 11.04 -8.62
N SER A 91 -0.41 10.42 -7.92
CA SER A 91 -0.52 10.07 -6.51
C SER A 91 0.39 10.96 -5.66
N ARG A 92 -0.14 11.48 -4.54
CA ARG A 92 0.58 12.37 -3.62
C ARG A 92 1.61 11.62 -2.77
N SER A 93 1.34 10.35 -2.52
CA SER A 93 2.19 9.48 -1.69
C SER A 93 2.11 8.03 -2.16
N LEU A 94 3.07 7.23 -1.71
CA LEU A 94 3.09 5.79 -1.89
C LEU A 94 3.14 5.10 -0.54
N ILE A 95 2.29 4.10 -0.34
CA ILE A 95 2.40 3.14 0.75
C ILE A 95 2.89 1.81 0.19
N TYR A 96 4.06 1.39 0.63
CA TYR A 96 4.66 0.09 0.32
C TYR A 96 4.17 -0.93 1.35
N ALA A 97 3.24 -1.81 0.97
CA ALA A 97 2.73 -2.89 1.84
C ALA A 97 3.80 -3.99 1.96
N SER A 98 4.66 -3.84 2.96
CA SER A 98 5.83 -4.70 3.15
C SER A 98 5.48 -5.98 3.89
N SER A 99 5.06 -6.98 3.12
CA SER A 99 4.88 -8.38 3.54
C SER A 99 6.15 -9.20 3.28
N GLN A 100 6.14 -10.46 3.66
CA GLN A 100 7.20 -11.40 3.30
C GLN A 100 7.29 -11.59 1.77
N ASN A 101 6.17 -11.57 1.05
CA ASN A 101 6.12 -11.68 -0.40
C ASN A 101 6.66 -10.44 -1.13
N ALA A 102 6.63 -9.28 -0.47
CA ALA A 102 7.10 -8.03 -1.05
C ALA A 102 8.60 -8.03 -1.40
N LEU A 103 9.40 -8.87 -0.70
CA LEU A 103 10.84 -8.97 -0.93
C LEU A 103 11.21 -9.37 -2.36
N ASP A 104 10.36 -10.16 -3.02
CA ASP A 104 10.58 -10.69 -4.37
C ASP A 104 9.87 -9.88 -5.45
N SER A 105 9.16 -8.82 -5.09
CA SER A 105 8.44 -8.02 -6.06
C SER A 105 9.37 -7.12 -6.87
N ARG A 106 9.30 -7.23 -8.19
CA ARG A 106 10.00 -6.33 -9.11
C ARG A 106 9.28 -4.99 -9.24
N TRP A 107 7.94 -5.01 -9.31
CA TRP A 107 7.11 -3.83 -9.46
C TRP A 107 7.20 -2.88 -8.28
N MET A 108 7.07 -3.38 -7.06
CA MET A 108 7.08 -2.57 -5.85
C MET A 108 8.36 -1.74 -5.71
N ASN A 109 9.51 -2.31 -6.07
CA ASN A 109 10.79 -1.61 -5.99
C ASN A 109 10.87 -0.48 -7.02
N TRP A 110 10.38 -0.72 -8.24
CA TRP A 110 10.34 0.29 -9.29
C TRP A 110 9.35 1.41 -8.96
N GLU A 111 8.15 1.07 -8.46
CA GLU A 111 7.13 2.01 -8.03
C GLU A 111 7.66 2.94 -6.93
N LEU A 112 8.34 2.37 -5.93
CA LEU A 112 8.97 3.12 -4.86
C LEU A 112 10.02 4.10 -5.39
N GLY A 113 10.92 3.64 -6.26
CA GLY A 113 11.96 4.48 -6.85
C GLY A 113 11.40 5.59 -7.75
N GLU A 114 10.30 5.33 -8.47
CA GLU A 114 9.63 6.33 -9.31
C GLU A 114 9.02 7.46 -8.46
N VAL A 115 8.42 7.15 -7.31
CA VAL A 115 7.85 8.16 -6.40
C VAL A 115 8.93 8.90 -5.64
N ASP A 116 9.92 8.19 -5.10
CA ASP A 116 11.04 8.79 -4.37
C ASP A 116 11.87 9.70 -5.25
N GLY A 117 12.20 9.28 -6.47
CA GLY A 117 13.02 10.04 -7.42
C GLY A 117 12.42 11.38 -7.84
N LYS A 118 11.10 11.56 -7.74
CA LYS A 118 10.43 12.85 -7.96
C LYS A 118 10.10 13.62 -6.68
N GLY A 119 10.67 13.20 -5.54
CA GLY A 119 10.46 13.84 -4.24
C GLY A 119 9.07 13.59 -3.64
N GLY A 120 8.38 12.53 -4.05
CA GLY A 120 7.11 12.12 -3.48
C GLY A 120 7.26 11.50 -2.08
N LYS A 121 6.17 11.52 -1.29
CA LYS A 121 6.17 10.92 0.05
C LYS A 121 6.03 9.41 -0.05
N CYS A 122 6.99 8.66 0.51
CA CYS A 122 6.96 7.21 0.57
C CYS A 122 6.88 6.73 2.02
N PHE A 123 6.07 5.71 2.26
CA PHE A 123 5.89 5.10 3.57
C PHE A 123 5.96 3.58 3.45
N ILE A 124 6.55 2.94 4.45
CA ILE A 124 6.56 1.48 4.56
C ILE A 124 5.50 1.06 5.57
N MET A 125 4.62 0.16 5.17
CA MET A 125 3.64 -0.46 6.04
C MET A 125 4.03 -1.93 6.26
N PRO A 126 4.69 -2.27 7.38
CA PRO A 126 5.02 -3.64 7.69
C PRO A 126 3.78 -4.47 8.00
N VAL A 127 3.62 -5.57 7.25
CA VAL A 127 2.55 -6.55 7.47
C VAL A 127 3.19 -7.91 7.73
N THR A 128 2.93 -8.49 8.90
CA THR A 128 3.51 -9.76 9.31
C THR A 128 2.42 -10.72 9.79
N LYS A 129 2.71 -12.02 9.82
CA LYS A 129 1.74 -13.03 10.27
C LYS A 129 1.27 -12.78 11.70
N ASN A 130 2.18 -12.47 12.62
CA ASN A 130 1.91 -12.35 14.04
C ASN A 130 1.97 -10.90 14.57
N GLY A 131 2.26 -9.91 13.72
CA GLY A 131 2.45 -8.52 14.14
C GLY A 131 3.78 -8.28 14.87
N SER A 132 4.71 -9.25 14.83
CA SER A 132 6.00 -9.19 15.48
C SER A 132 7.03 -8.44 14.65
N ASN A 133 7.81 -7.58 15.30
CA ASN A 133 8.93 -6.89 14.66
C ASN A 133 10.05 -7.87 14.25
N GLN A 134 10.14 -9.02 14.88
CA GLN A 134 11.16 -10.05 14.59
C GLN A 134 10.88 -10.76 13.25
N GLU A 135 9.63 -10.83 12.82
CA GLU A 135 9.25 -11.42 11.54
C GLU A 135 9.43 -10.46 10.36
N PHE A 136 9.57 -9.17 10.65
CA PHE A 136 9.70 -8.16 9.62
C PHE A 136 11.12 -8.13 9.08
N ARG A 137 11.28 -8.64 7.88
CA ARG A 137 12.51 -8.53 7.10
C ARG A 137 12.30 -7.53 5.99
N GLN A 138 13.22 -6.60 5.85
CA GLN A 138 13.20 -5.61 4.77
C GLN A 138 14.57 -5.46 4.13
N LYS A 139 14.56 -5.01 2.88
CA LYS A 139 15.78 -4.59 2.19
C LYS A 139 16.31 -3.33 2.86
N GLU A 140 17.63 -3.16 2.89
CA GLU A 140 18.29 -2.08 3.64
C GLU A 140 17.81 -0.69 3.24
N TYR A 141 17.58 -0.45 1.96
CA TYR A 141 17.12 0.85 1.47
C TYR A 141 15.70 1.21 1.92
N LEU A 142 14.86 0.24 2.30
CA LEU A 142 13.54 0.53 2.85
C LEU A 142 13.60 1.24 4.20
N LYS A 143 14.75 1.18 4.89
CA LYS A 143 14.99 1.91 6.14
C LYS A 143 15.13 3.42 5.95
N LEU A 144 15.24 3.89 4.72
CA LEU A 144 15.23 5.33 4.38
C LEU A 144 13.84 5.96 4.58
N TYR A 145 12.79 5.15 4.61
CA TYR A 145 11.41 5.62 4.62
C TYR A 145 10.75 5.41 5.97
N PRO A 146 9.87 6.35 6.39
CA PRO A 146 9.13 6.23 7.63
C PRO A 146 8.20 5.01 7.61
N LEU A 147 8.05 4.38 8.79
CA LEU A 147 7.20 3.22 9.00
C LEU A 147 5.80 3.65 9.44
N ILE A 148 4.77 3.03 8.86
CA ILE A 148 3.41 3.08 9.38
C ILE A 148 3.22 1.89 10.31
N SER A 149 2.77 2.16 11.54
CA SER A 149 2.53 1.14 12.56
C SER A 149 1.34 1.52 13.43
N THR A 150 1.03 0.71 14.42
CA THR A 150 0.02 1.04 15.44
C THR A 150 0.68 1.28 16.79
N ASN A 151 0.14 2.23 17.57
CA ASN A 151 0.46 2.38 18.99
C ASN A 151 -0.31 1.35 19.84
N LEU A 152 -0.16 1.40 21.16
CA LEU A 152 -0.82 0.50 22.09
C LEU A 152 -2.36 0.62 22.07
N ASN A 153 -2.87 1.78 21.68
CA ASN A 153 -4.31 2.05 21.58
C ASN A 153 -4.89 1.64 20.20
N GLY A 154 -4.09 1.05 19.30
CA GLY A 154 -4.49 0.68 17.95
C GLY A 154 -4.56 1.85 16.96
N GLU A 155 -4.14 3.05 17.36
CA GLU A 155 -4.10 4.20 16.46
C GLU A 155 -2.89 4.11 15.53
N TRP A 156 -3.08 4.51 14.28
CA TRP A 156 -2.01 4.54 13.30
C TRP A 156 -1.03 5.67 13.58
N CYS A 157 0.23 5.36 13.50
CA CYS A 157 1.31 6.31 13.70
C CYS A 157 2.42 6.12 12.64
N ILE A 158 3.14 7.19 12.38
CA ILE A 158 4.33 7.20 11.53
C ILE A 158 5.54 7.33 12.46
N SER A 159 6.55 6.50 12.24
CA SER A 159 7.84 6.57 12.92
C SER A 159 8.97 6.65 11.91
N ASP A 160 9.86 7.62 12.07
CA ASP A 160 11.09 7.69 11.29
C ASP A 160 12.11 6.68 11.84
N TYR A 161 12.76 5.93 10.98
CA TYR A 161 13.78 4.96 11.39
C TYR A 161 15.16 5.68 11.48
N PRO A 162 15.93 5.50 12.56
CA PRO A 162 15.75 4.70 13.77
C PRO A 162 15.17 5.48 14.97
N SER A 163 14.45 6.59 14.78
CA SER A 163 14.01 7.44 15.88
C SER A 163 12.88 6.82 16.70
N SER A 164 12.89 7.07 18.01
CA SER A 164 11.80 6.75 18.94
C SER A 164 10.60 7.71 18.81
N PHE A 165 10.66 8.67 17.88
CA PHE A 165 9.63 9.68 17.71
C PHE A 165 8.52 9.15 16.82
N THR A 166 7.31 9.02 17.37
CA THR A 166 6.12 8.65 16.61
C THR A 166 5.16 9.84 16.52
N ARG A 167 4.61 10.06 15.33
CA ARG A 167 3.57 11.07 15.11
C ARG A 167 2.30 10.38 14.60
N LYS A 168 1.14 11.01 14.83
CA LYS A 168 -0.14 10.51 14.30
C LYS A 168 -0.05 10.43 12.77
N PHE A 169 -0.59 9.35 12.20
CA PHE A 169 -0.63 9.17 10.75
C PHE A 169 -1.53 10.25 10.11
N SER A 170 -0.93 11.07 9.26
CA SER A 170 -1.63 11.98 8.35
C SER A 170 -0.75 12.18 7.10
N LEU A 171 -1.35 12.15 5.95
CA LEU A 171 -0.68 12.42 4.68
C LEU A 171 -0.59 13.90 4.35
#